data_eb6d4187f7213862c0478970c8020cea
#
_entry.id   eb6d4187f7213862c0478970c8020cea
#
_cell.length_a   1.000
_cell.length_b   1.000
_cell.length_c   1.000
_cell.angle_alpha   90.00
_cell.angle_beta   90.00
_cell.angle_gamma   90.00
#
_symmetry.space_group_name_H-M   'P 1'
#
loop_
_entity.id
_entity.type
_entity.pdbx_description
1 polymer ?
#
loop_
_entity_poly.entity_id
_entity_poly.type
_entity_poly.pdbx_seq_one_letter_code
_entity_poly.pdbx_strand_id
1 'polypeptide(L)'
;MKTNKIMIRQMGQFDVLQRTSDGFFDANVLLSQWNSEKGNPQRAMSRFFESDGTKKFIEALKDDLSHDAEMQDGDNQVIKKVFSKNTSKGKTKEQVWMHPFLFLKFAMWINPKFELQVIKFVYDELIKYRHLAGDNYNVLTAAISKLPDCDYKATAKAIQWIVFNRTGKELRQQATQKELAEISDIENKLAYAIDMGFINNQAELIISLRKMYNDKYQKF
;
A
#
# COMPACT_ATOMS: atom_id res chain seq x y z
N MET A 1 6.13 25.00 4.75
CA MET A 1 6.47 25.00 6.20
C MET A 1 6.01 23.68 6.82
N LYS A 2 6.93 22.84 7.31
CA LYS A 2 6.55 21.63 8.06
C LYS A 2 6.08 22.06 9.46
N THR A 3 4.83 21.82 9.79
CA THR A 3 4.29 22.15 11.11
C THR A 3 4.69 21.07 12.12
N ASN A 4 5.29 21.46 13.26
CA ASN A 4 5.66 20.53 14.32
C ASN A 4 4.44 20.26 15.24
N LYS A 5 3.41 19.61 14.68
CA LYS A 5 2.21 19.20 15.42
C LYS A 5 2.23 17.68 15.67
N ILE A 6 1.59 17.28 16.77
CA ILE A 6 1.32 15.88 17.06
C ILE A 6 -0.12 15.61 16.65
N MET A 7 -0.31 14.56 15.84
CA MET A 7 -1.61 14.07 15.40
C MET A 7 -1.92 12.75 16.11
N ILE A 8 -3.18 12.58 16.49
CA ILE A 8 -3.69 11.31 16.99
C ILE A 8 -4.18 10.49 15.78
N ARG A 9 -3.71 9.25 15.68
CA ARG A 9 -4.17 8.29 14.68
C ARG A 9 -4.78 7.09 15.40
N GLN A 10 -5.91 6.60 14.91
CA GLN A 10 -6.50 5.39 15.43
C GLN A 10 -5.87 4.15 14.77
N MET A 11 -5.47 3.17 15.59
CA MET A 11 -4.96 1.89 15.19
C MET A 11 -5.73 0.79 15.93
N GLY A 12 -6.87 0.38 15.36
CA GLY A 12 -7.83 -0.47 16.05
C GLY A 12 -8.40 0.26 17.28
N GLN A 13 -8.22 -0.34 18.46
CA GLN A 13 -8.66 0.23 19.74
C GLN A 13 -7.62 1.17 20.40
N PHE A 14 -6.44 1.34 19.78
CA PHE A 14 -5.36 2.16 20.33
C PHE A 14 -5.24 3.49 19.60
N ASP A 15 -5.00 4.55 20.36
CA ASP A 15 -4.64 5.84 19.84
C ASP A 15 -3.11 5.96 19.75
N VAL A 16 -2.58 6.22 18.57
CA VAL A 16 -1.15 6.41 18.37
C VAL A 16 -0.84 7.85 18.00
N LEU A 17 0.27 8.37 18.52
CA LEU A 17 0.71 9.73 18.27
C LEU A 17 1.70 9.77 17.12
N GLN A 18 1.45 10.62 16.12
CA GLN A 18 2.32 10.86 14.98
C GLN A 18 2.79 12.31 14.95
N ARG A 19 4.08 12.54 14.76
CA ARG A 19 4.62 13.87 14.49
C ARG A 19 4.44 14.23 13.01
N THR A 20 3.96 15.43 12.75
CA THR A 20 3.76 15.91 11.36
C THR A 20 5.06 16.37 10.70
N SER A 21 6.10 16.69 11.48
CA SER A 21 7.39 17.17 10.96
C SER A 21 8.19 16.10 10.22
N ASP A 22 8.15 14.87 10.69
CA ASP A 22 8.94 13.73 10.16
C ASP A 22 8.15 12.43 10.01
N GLY A 23 6.86 12.43 10.39
CA GLY A 23 5.99 11.26 10.29
C GLY A 23 6.21 10.19 11.35
N PHE A 24 7.12 10.39 12.31
CA PHE A 24 7.44 9.40 13.33
C PHE A 24 6.31 9.19 14.33
N PHE A 25 6.21 7.97 14.86
CA PHE A 25 5.21 7.56 15.84
C PHE A 25 5.81 7.35 17.24
N ASP A 26 5.07 7.72 18.29
CA ASP A 26 5.46 7.50 19.68
C ASP A 26 5.18 6.06 20.11
N ALA A 27 6.25 5.27 20.25
CA ALA A 27 6.15 3.87 20.65
C ALA A 27 5.79 3.68 22.14
N ASN A 28 6.12 4.64 23.00
CA ASN A 28 5.81 4.55 24.43
C ASN A 28 4.30 4.64 24.70
N VAL A 29 3.59 5.46 23.93
CA VAL A 29 2.14 5.62 24.07
C VAL A 29 1.43 4.30 23.75
N LEU A 30 1.78 3.66 22.65
CA LEU A 30 1.21 2.35 22.28
C LEU A 30 1.55 1.28 23.33
N LEU A 31 2.82 1.21 23.76
CA LEU A 31 3.25 0.24 24.77
C LEU A 31 2.52 0.43 26.10
N SER A 32 2.34 1.68 26.53
CA SER A 32 1.62 2.00 27.76
C SER A 32 0.15 1.58 27.70
N GLN A 33 -0.52 1.85 26.59
CA GLN A 33 -1.91 1.44 26.40
C GLN A 33 -2.05 -0.08 26.41
N TRP A 34 -1.18 -0.79 25.68
CA TRP A 34 -1.16 -2.25 25.68
C TRP A 34 -0.97 -2.84 27.09
N ASN A 35 0.04 -2.33 27.82
CA ASN A 35 0.37 -2.83 29.15
C ASN A 35 -0.66 -2.46 30.22
N SER A 36 -1.51 -1.47 30.00
CA SER A 36 -2.57 -1.07 30.92
C SER A 36 -3.85 -1.90 30.75
N GLU A 37 -4.03 -2.60 29.64
CA GLU A 37 -5.19 -3.44 29.41
C GLU A 37 -5.09 -4.76 30.21
N LYS A 38 -6.20 -5.08 30.92
CA LYS A 38 -6.31 -6.34 31.66
C LYS A 38 -6.33 -7.53 30.69
N GLY A 39 -5.48 -8.51 30.94
CA GLY A 39 -5.39 -9.74 30.15
C GLY A 39 -4.29 -9.71 29.07
N ASN A 40 -3.74 -8.57 28.75
CA ASN A 40 -2.60 -8.50 27.84
C ASN A 40 -1.29 -8.90 28.53
N PRO A 41 -0.43 -9.68 27.86
CA PRO A 41 0.90 -9.95 28.38
C PRO A 41 1.74 -8.67 28.44
N GLN A 42 2.43 -8.44 29.54
CA GLN A 42 3.29 -7.29 29.71
C GLN A 42 4.44 -7.33 28.70
N ARG A 43 4.67 -6.23 28.02
CA ARG A 43 5.73 -6.04 27.03
C ARG A 43 6.74 -5.01 27.53
N ALA A 44 8.01 -5.17 27.15
CA ALA A 44 9.07 -4.22 27.43
C ALA A 44 9.76 -3.81 26.13
N MET A 45 10.02 -2.51 25.95
CA MET A 45 10.67 -1.94 24.77
C MET A 45 12.04 -2.58 24.50
N SER A 46 12.81 -2.88 25.57
CA SER A 46 14.11 -3.53 25.46
C SER A 46 14.03 -4.87 24.72
N ARG A 47 13.05 -5.70 25.05
CA ARG A 47 12.87 -7.02 24.39
C ARG A 47 12.60 -6.91 22.90
N PHE A 48 11.89 -5.87 22.47
CA PHE A 48 11.70 -5.62 21.04
C PHE A 48 13.05 -5.34 20.36
N PHE A 49 13.86 -4.46 20.91
CA PHE A 49 15.15 -4.10 20.34
C PHE A 49 16.23 -5.18 20.48
N GLU A 50 16.12 -6.05 21.45
CA GLU A 50 17.06 -7.17 21.68
C GLU A 50 16.86 -8.29 20.64
N SER A 51 15.65 -8.41 20.04
CA SER A 51 15.37 -9.48 19.10
C SER A 51 16.17 -9.34 17.81
N ASP A 52 16.74 -10.44 17.33
CA ASP A 52 17.55 -10.47 16.11
C ASP A 52 16.74 -10.07 14.87
N GLY A 53 15.46 -10.43 14.83
CA GLY A 53 14.55 -10.02 13.77
C GLY A 53 14.32 -8.52 13.71
N THR A 54 14.35 -7.82 14.87
CA THR A 54 14.24 -6.36 14.90
C THR A 54 15.55 -5.70 14.50
N LYS A 55 16.70 -6.21 14.96
CA LYS A 55 18.02 -5.69 14.58
C LYS A 55 18.23 -5.74 13.07
N LYS A 56 18.02 -6.91 12.47
CA LYS A 56 18.12 -7.10 11.01
C LYS A 56 17.14 -6.21 10.23
N PHE A 57 15.92 -6.01 10.75
CA PHE A 57 14.97 -5.11 10.12
C PHE A 57 15.40 -3.65 10.17
N ILE A 58 15.99 -3.21 11.30
CA ILE A 58 16.51 -1.85 11.45
C ILE A 58 17.70 -1.62 10.49
N GLU A 59 18.58 -2.59 10.32
CA GLU A 59 19.67 -2.54 9.35
C GLU A 59 19.14 -2.41 7.93
N ALA A 60 18.24 -3.31 7.51
CA ALA A 60 17.64 -3.26 6.19
C ALA A 60 16.89 -1.95 5.92
N LEU A 61 16.17 -1.41 6.93
CA LEU A 61 15.48 -0.14 6.80
C LEU A 61 16.44 1.06 6.67
N LYS A 62 17.59 1.02 7.35
CA LYS A 62 18.62 2.04 7.19
C LYS A 62 19.25 2.00 5.80
N ASP A 63 19.51 0.80 5.29
CA ASP A 63 20.06 0.61 3.95
C ASP A 63 19.09 1.13 2.89
N ASP A 64 17.82 0.80 2.99
CA ASP A 64 16.76 1.27 2.10
C ASP A 64 16.67 2.81 2.07
N LEU A 65 16.62 3.43 3.26
CA LEU A 65 16.57 4.88 3.39
C LEU A 65 17.85 5.59 2.90
N SER A 66 19.00 4.91 2.91
CA SER A 66 20.26 5.48 2.43
C SER A 66 20.36 5.49 0.90
N HIS A 67 19.61 4.62 0.21
CA HIS A 67 19.55 4.55 -1.25
C HIS A 67 18.57 5.56 -1.86
N ASP A 68 17.63 6.10 -1.10
CA ASP A 68 16.75 7.18 -1.54
C ASP A 68 17.52 8.50 -1.57
N ALA A 69 18.08 8.84 -2.74
CA ALA A 69 19.01 9.95 -3.01
C ALA A 69 18.44 11.36 -2.73
N GLU A 70 17.20 11.49 -2.25
CA GLU A 70 16.58 12.78 -1.90
C GLU A 70 16.63 13.11 -0.40
N MET A 71 17.14 12.22 0.46
CA MET A 71 17.28 12.48 1.89
C MET A 71 18.65 13.06 2.23
N GLN A 72 18.66 14.33 2.60
CA GLN A 72 19.85 15.04 3.08
C GLN A 72 20.42 14.34 4.33
N ASP A 73 21.74 14.29 4.42
CA ASP A 73 22.54 13.84 5.55
C ASP A 73 21.95 14.30 6.90
N GLY A 74 21.43 13.37 7.69
CA GLY A 74 20.87 13.61 9.02
C GLY A 74 19.47 13.04 9.26
N ASP A 75 18.70 12.70 8.25
CA ASP A 75 17.32 12.18 8.40
C ASP A 75 17.23 10.63 8.36
N ASN A 76 18.33 9.92 8.17
CA ASN A 76 18.41 8.44 8.17
C ASN A 76 18.22 7.79 9.56
N GLN A 77 17.77 8.55 10.54
CA GLN A 77 17.49 8.01 11.86
C GLN A 77 16.17 7.25 11.84
N VAL A 78 16.23 5.95 12.03
CA VAL A 78 15.06 5.08 12.17
C VAL A 78 14.38 5.22 13.53
N ILE A 79 15.14 5.71 14.53
CA ILE A 79 14.72 5.87 15.93
C ILE A 79 15.22 7.21 16.45
N LYS A 80 14.32 8.00 17.04
CA LYS A 80 14.66 9.27 17.73
C LYS A 80 14.27 9.18 19.20
N LYS A 81 15.22 9.31 20.09
CA LYS A 81 15.01 9.33 21.54
C LYS A 81 14.94 10.77 22.02
N VAL A 82 13.86 11.12 22.70
CA VAL A 82 13.66 12.44 23.30
C VAL A 82 13.56 12.27 24.81
N PHE A 83 14.39 13.00 25.53
CA PHE A 83 14.39 12.98 26.99
C PHE A 83 13.68 14.23 27.52
N SER A 84 12.56 14.06 28.20
CA SER A 84 11.87 15.15 28.90
C SER A 84 12.14 15.07 30.40
N LYS A 85 12.66 16.17 31.00
CA LYS A 85 12.77 16.28 32.46
C LYS A 85 11.38 16.59 33.04
N ASN A 86 10.84 15.66 33.80
CA ASN A 86 9.61 15.89 34.55
C ASN A 86 10.00 16.58 35.88
N THR A 87 9.76 17.91 35.94
CA THR A 87 10.21 18.80 37.02
C THR A 87 9.62 18.49 38.39
N SER A 88 8.53 17.71 38.47
CA SER A 88 7.86 17.41 39.75
C SER A 88 8.42 16.20 40.52
N LYS A 89 9.20 15.33 39.88
CA LYS A 89 9.75 14.09 40.52
C LYS A 89 11.19 13.74 40.14
N GLY A 90 11.94 14.61 39.48
CA GLY A 90 13.34 14.37 39.12
C GLY A 90 13.60 13.18 38.17
N LYS A 91 12.56 12.56 37.62
CA LYS A 91 12.67 11.43 36.69
C LYS A 91 12.66 11.92 35.26
N THR A 92 13.69 11.58 34.52
CA THR A 92 13.75 11.79 33.07
C THR A 92 12.83 10.75 32.38
N LYS A 93 11.85 11.21 31.61
CA LYS A 93 11.01 10.33 30.81
C LYS A 93 11.61 10.24 29.41
N GLU A 94 12.05 9.05 29.03
CA GLU A 94 12.48 8.78 27.67
C GLU A 94 11.25 8.54 26.77
N GLN A 95 11.13 9.28 25.67
CA GLN A 95 10.19 9.02 24.60
C GLN A 95 10.94 8.46 23.39
N VAL A 96 10.45 7.35 22.86
CA VAL A 96 11.02 6.68 21.70
C VAL A 96 10.09 6.90 20.51
N TRP A 97 10.57 7.70 19.58
CA TRP A 97 9.91 7.95 18.30
C TRP A 97 10.49 7.02 17.23
N MET A 98 9.64 6.28 16.55
CA MET A 98 10.03 5.30 15.53
C MET A 98 9.59 5.75 14.14
N HIS A 99 10.44 5.47 13.14
CA HIS A 99 10.07 5.56 11.74
C HIS A 99 8.78 4.74 11.47
N PRO A 100 7.88 5.16 10.57
CA PRO A 100 6.59 4.50 10.34
C PRO A 100 6.68 2.98 10.16
N PHE A 101 7.62 2.50 9.36
CA PHE A 101 7.79 1.07 9.11
C PHE A 101 8.28 0.30 10.35
N LEU A 102 9.19 0.89 11.12
CA LEU A 102 9.62 0.28 12.38
C LEU A 102 8.51 0.27 13.43
N PHE A 103 7.72 1.36 13.48
CA PHE A 103 6.55 1.43 14.36
C PHE A 103 5.50 0.38 14.02
N LEU A 104 5.23 0.15 12.74
CA LEU A 104 4.31 -0.90 12.29
C LEU A 104 4.81 -2.29 12.72
N LYS A 105 6.11 -2.58 12.55
CA LYS A 105 6.73 -3.82 13.04
C LYS A 105 6.62 -3.94 14.57
N PHE A 106 6.81 -2.86 15.30
CA PHE A 106 6.64 -2.81 16.76
C PHE A 106 5.20 -3.09 17.18
N ALA A 107 4.22 -2.50 16.50
CA ALA A 107 2.80 -2.73 16.76
C ALA A 107 2.39 -4.19 16.52
N MET A 108 2.89 -4.81 15.45
CA MET A 108 2.70 -6.25 15.19
C MET A 108 3.32 -7.12 16.28
N TRP A 109 4.53 -6.79 16.74
CA TRP A 109 5.18 -7.51 17.84
C TRP A 109 4.43 -7.38 19.17
N ILE A 110 3.84 -6.23 19.47
CA ILE A 110 3.03 -6.02 20.67
C ILE A 110 1.76 -6.85 20.60
N ASN A 111 1.01 -6.75 19.50
CA ASN A 111 -0.34 -7.27 19.37
C ASN A 111 -0.43 -8.31 18.24
N PRO A 112 -0.42 -9.62 18.56
CA PRO A 112 -0.55 -10.68 17.56
C PRO A 112 -1.86 -10.64 16.75
N LYS A 113 -2.94 -10.10 17.31
CA LYS A 113 -4.20 -9.92 16.57
C LYS A 113 -4.05 -8.83 15.51
N PHE A 114 -3.33 -7.75 15.83
CA PHE A 114 -3.00 -6.71 14.87
C PHE A 114 -2.06 -7.24 13.77
N GLU A 115 -1.04 -8.02 14.14
CA GLU A 115 -0.18 -8.70 13.17
C GLU A 115 -0.99 -9.55 12.17
N LEU A 116 -1.92 -10.36 12.67
CA LEU A 116 -2.81 -11.16 11.81
C LEU A 116 -3.68 -10.28 10.90
N GLN A 117 -4.18 -9.14 11.39
CA GLN A 117 -4.96 -8.19 10.57
C GLN A 117 -4.11 -7.58 9.45
N VAL A 118 -2.86 -7.19 9.75
CA VAL A 118 -1.92 -6.66 8.75
C VAL A 118 -1.62 -7.72 7.69
N ILE A 119 -1.35 -8.96 8.11
CA ILE A 119 -1.08 -10.07 7.18
C ILE A 119 -2.30 -10.34 6.29
N LYS A 120 -3.51 -10.37 6.87
CA LYS A 120 -4.74 -10.54 6.09
C LYS A 120 -4.95 -9.39 5.09
N PHE A 121 -4.76 -8.15 5.52
CA PHE A 121 -4.88 -6.99 4.65
C PHE A 121 -3.91 -7.09 3.46
N VAL A 122 -2.63 -7.40 3.72
CA VAL A 122 -1.63 -7.58 2.65
C VAL A 122 -2.02 -8.73 1.73
N TYR A 123 -2.48 -9.85 2.29
CA TYR A 123 -2.93 -10.99 1.51
C TYR A 123 -4.15 -10.64 0.64
N ASP A 124 -5.16 -9.98 1.21
CA ASP A 124 -6.36 -9.57 0.49
C ASP A 124 -6.02 -8.58 -0.63
N GLU A 125 -5.15 -7.61 -0.38
CA GLU A 125 -4.70 -6.66 -1.40
C GLU A 125 -3.88 -7.35 -2.51
N LEU A 126 -3.02 -8.30 -2.19
CA LEU A 126 -2.24 -9.05 -3.19
C LEU A 126 -3.13 -9.92 -4.09
N ILE A 127 -4.22 -10.46 -3.56
CA ILE A 127 -5.10 -11.40 -4.27
C ILE A 127 -6.27 -10.67 -4.92
N LYS A 128 -6.83 -9.67 -4.26
CA LYS A 128 -8.00 -8.90 -4.70
C LYS A 128 -7.88 -8.40 -6.13
N TYR A 129 -6.79 -7.74 -6.47
CA TYR A 129 -6.60 -7.22 -7.84
C TYR A 129 -6.46 -8.33 -8.87
N ARG A 130 -5.91 -9.47 -8.49
CA ARG A 130 -5.80 -10.63 -9.38
C ARG A 130 -7.16 -11.28 -9.64
N HIS A 131 -8.03 -11.40 -8.62
CA HIS A 131 -9.41 -11.87 -8.77
C HIS A 131 -10.25 -10.87 -9.55
N LEU A 132 -10.22 -9.58 -9.19
CA LEU A 132 -10.91 -8.51 -9.91
C LEU A 132 -10.56 -8.50 -11.40
N ALA A 133 -9.28 -8.63 -11.74
CA ALA A 133 -8.84 -8.70 -13.12
C ALA A 133 -9.35 -9.96 -13.83
N GLY A 134 -9.53 -11.08 -13.12
CA GLY A 134 -10.14 -12.29 -13.64
C GLY A 134 -11.66 -12.14 -13.87
N ASP A 135 -12.36 -11.62 -12.87
CA ASP A 135 -13.80 -11.42 -12.90
C ASP A 135 -14.22 -10.41 -13.99
N ASN A 136 -13.50 -9.30 -14.09
CA ASN A 136 -13.77 -8.27 -15.09
C ASN A 136 -13.47 -8.74 -16.52
N TYR A 137 -12.49 -9.63 -16.70
CA TYR A 137 -12.28 -10.30 -17.98
C TYR A 137 -13.51 -11.10 -18.41
N ASN A 138 -14.16 -11.83 -17.50
CA ASN A 138 -15.39 -12.57 -17.76
C ASN A 138 -16.55 -11.62 -18.12
N VAL A 139 -16.68 -10.50 -17.40
CA VAL A 139 -17.69 -9.47 -17.65
C VAL A 139 -17.48 -8.85 -19.03
N LEU A 140 -16.26 -8.46 -19.38
CA LEU A 140 -15.93 -7.91 -20.68
C LEU A 140 -16.19 -8.95 -21.81
N THR A 141 -15.78 -10.20 -21.60
CA THR A 141 -16.00 -11.28 -22.56
C THR A 141 -17.48 -11.49 -22.83
N ALA A 142 -18.32 -11.48 -21.79
CA ALA A 142 -19.77 -11.56 -21.92
C ALA A 142 -20.37 -10.34 -22.65
N ALA A 143 -19.84 -9.15 -22.43
CA ALA A 143 -20.28 -7.96 -23.17
C ALA A 143 -19.87 -8.02 -24.64
N ILE A 144 -18.61 -8.38 -24.94
CA ILE A 144 -18.09 -8.51 -26.31
C ILE A 144 -18.89 -9.56 -27.11
N SER A 145 -19.32 -10.66 -26.46
CA SER A 145 -20.12 -11.70 -27.15
C SER A 145 -21.44 -11.20 -27.74
N LYS A 146 -21.92 -10.04 -27.30
CA LYS A 146 -23.13 -9.38 -27.82
C LYS A 146 -22.87 -8.60 -29.12
N LEU A 147 -21.60 -8.31 -29.42
CA LEU A 147 -21.22 -7.54 -30.59
C LEU A 147 -21.12 -8.44 -31.83
N PRO A 148 -21.53 -7.96 -33.03
CA PRO A 148 -21.25 -8.65 -34.29
C PRO A 148 -19.74 -8.65 -34.54
N ASP A 149 -19.22 -9.72 -35.14
CA ASP A 149 -17.81 -9.89 -35.57
C ASP A 149 -16.78 -9.70 -34.46
N CYS A 150 -17.06 -10.22 -33.27
CA CYS A 150 -16.20 -10.05 -32.10
C CYS A 150 -14.84 -10.76 -32.24
N ASP A 151 -13.75 -10.03 -31.99
CA ASP A 151 -12.38 -10.55 -31.90
C ASP A 151 -11.81 -10.35 -30.50
N TYR A 152 -11.94 -11.38 -29.67
CA TYR A 152 -11.42 -11.39 -28.29
C TYR A 152 -9.90 -11.24 -28.25
N LYS A 153 -9.17 -11.81 -29.25
CA LYS A 153 -7.70 -11.74 -29.28
C LYS A 153 -7.21 -10.34 -29.59
N ALA A 154 -7.85 -9.67 -30.57
CA ALA A 154 -7.52 -8.28 -30.89
C ALA A 154 -7.79 -7.35 -29.70
N THR A 155 -8.93 -7.53 -29.04
CA THR A 155 -9.30 -6.75 -27.85
C THR A 155 -8.29 -6.97 -26.70
N ALA A 156 -7.96 -8.22 -26.37
CA ALA A 156 -6.99 -8.53 -25.34
C ALA A 156 -5.61 -7.95 -25.64
N LYS A 157 -5.13 -8.04 -26.89
CA LYS A 157 -3.87 -7.43 -27.33
C LYS A 157 -3.89 -5.90 -27.21
N ALA A 158 -5.00 -5.26 -27.59
CA ALA A 158 -5.12 -3.81 -27.49
C ALA A 158 -5.07 -3.34 -26.02
N ILE A 159 -5.72 -4.05 -25.11
CA ILE A 159 -5.62 -3.78 -23.67
C ILE A 159 -4.17 -3.94 -23.19
N GLN A 160 -3.46 -5.00 -23.61
CA GLN A 160 -2.05 -5.18 -23.27
C GLN A 160 -1.18 -4.01 -23.78
N TRP A 161 -1.41 -3.50 -24.99
CA TRP A 161 -0.72 -2.32 -25.51
C TRP A 161 -0.95 -1.08 -24.64
N ILE A 162 -2.18 -0.87 -24.17
CA ILE A 162 -2.50 0.29 -23.32
C ILE A 162 -1.78 0.19 -21.97
N VAL A 163 -1.76 -0.99 -21.35
CA VAL A 163 -1.23 -1.14 -20.00
C VAL A 163 0.28 -1.32 -20.00
N PHE A 164 0.82 -2.19 -20.85
CA PHE A 164 2.24 -2.60 -20.85
C PHE A 164 3.08 -2.00 -21.94
N ASN A 165 2.49 -1.30 -22.89
CA ASN A 165 3.13 -0.84 -24.15
C ASN A 165 3.86 -1.97 -24.92
N ARG A 166 3.40 -3.20 -24.75
CA ARG A 166 3.86 -4.44 -25.41
C ARG A 166 2.82 -5.52 -25.32
N THR A 167 2.99 -6.61 -26.08
CA THR A 167 2.13 -7.80 -26.00
C THR A 167 2.94 -9.04 -25.66
N GLY A 168 2.34 -9.99 -24.94
CA GLY A 168 2.99 -11.25 -24.56
C GLY A 168 2.04 -12.19 -23.82
N LYS A 169 2.37 -13.49 -23.82
CA LYS A 169 1.51 -14.52 -23.22
C LYS A 169 1.40 -14.45 -21.71
N GLU A 170 2.43 -13.97 -21.00
CA GLU A 170 2.52 -14.03 -19.54
C GLU A 170 2.44 -12.65 -18.87
N LEU A 171 2.23 -11.58 -19.64
CA LEU A 171 2.24 -10.22 -19.10
C LEU A 171 1.24 -10.02 -17.96
N ARG A 172 0.04 -10.59 -18.07
CA ARG A 172 -0.98 -10.50 -17.03
C ARG A 172 -0.60 -11.25 -15.75
N GLN A 173 0.18 -12.33 -15.86
CA GLN A 173 0.64 -13.11 -14.69
C GLN A 173 1.77 -12.40 -13.95
N GLN A 174 2.59 -11.65 -14.67
CA GLN A 174 3.73 -10.89 -14.15
C GLN A 174 3.36 -9.42 -13.81
N ALA A 175 2.11 -9.02 -14.06
CA ALA A 175 1.64 -7.66 -13.88
C ALA A 175 1.68 -7.23 -12.41
N THR A 176 2.08 -6.00 -12.17
CA THR A 176 1.99 -5.33 -10.86
C THR A 176 0.53 -5.08 -10.48
N GLN A 177 0.26 -4.84 -9.20
CA GLN A 177 -1.09 -4.48 -8.72
C GLN A 177 -1.66 -3.26 -9.45
N LYS A 178 -0.83 -2.26 -9.73
CA LYS A 178 -1.23 -1.05 -10.46
C LYS A 178 -1.67 -1.38 -11.89
N GLU A 179 -0.92 -2.23 -12.57
CA GLU A 179 -1.24 -2.68 -13.93
C GLU A 179 -2.50 -3.55 -13.96
N LEU A 180 -2.68 -4.44 -12.97
CA LEU A 180 -3.91 -5.24 -12.84
C LEU A 180 -5.13 -4.37 -12.56
N ALA A 181 -5.00 -3.34 -11.72
CA ALA A 181 -6.08 -2.38 -11.47
C ALA A 181 -6.44 -1.58 -12.73
N GLU A 182 -5.44 -1.18 -13.52
CA GLU A 182 -5.64 -0.48 -14.79
C GLU A 182 -6.35 -1.38 -15.82
N ILE A 183 -5.94 -2.66 -15.93
CA ILE A 183 -6.64 -3.65 -16.78
C ILE A 183 -8.11 -3.75 -16.38
N SER A 184 -8.37 -3.94 -15.08
CA SER A 184 -9.70 -4.07 -14.51
C SER A 184 -10.59 -2.84 -14.81
N ASP A 185 -10.04 -1.64 -14.68
CA ASP A 185 -10.75 -0.38 -14.98
C ASP A 185 -11.10 -0.27 -16.47
N ILE A 186 -10.18 -0.62 -17.36
CA ILE A 186 -10.42 -0.63 -18.82
C ILE A 186 -11.49 -1.66 -19.16
N GLU A 187 -11.40 -2.89 -18.65
CA GLU A 187 -12.35 -3.97 -18.92
C GLU A 187 -13.77 -3.59 -18.48
N ASN A 188 -13.91 -2.99 -17.28
CA ASN A 188 -15.20 -2.52 -16.78
C ASN A 188 -15.78 -1.38 -17.62
N LYS A 189 -14.97 -0.39 -17.99
CA LYS A 189 -15.41 0.74 -18.82
C LYS A 189 -15.90 0.28 -20.18
N LEU A 190 -15.19 -0.66 -20.80
CA LEU A 190 -15.58 -1.22 -22.10
C LEU A 190 -16.86 -2.05 -22.00
N ALA A 191 -16.96 -2.93 -20.99
CA ALA A 191 -18.16 -3.73 -20.77
C ALA A 191 -19.39 -2.83 -20.56
N TYR A 192 -19.27 -1.81 -19.72
CA TYR A 192 -20.31 -0.82 -19.51
C TYR A 192 -20.69 -0.08 -20.80
N ALA A 193 -19.70 0.37 -21.58
CA ALA A 193 -19.96 1.07 -22.83
C ALA A 193 -20.69 0.21 -23.88
N ILE A 194 -20.38 -1.09 -23.93
CA ILE A 194 -21.08 -2.05 -24.77
C ILE A 194 -22.51 -2.26 -24.25
N ASP A 195 -22.70 -2.50 -22.97
CA ASP A 195 -24.01 -2.77 -22.38
C ASP A 195 -24.97 -1.58 -22.49
N MET A 196 -24.43 -0.36 -22.45
CA MET A 196 -25.20 0.87 -22.64
C MET A 196 -25.41 1.26 -24.10
N GLY A 197 -24.88 0.47 -25.05
CA GLY A 197 -25.04 0.73 -26.50
C GLY A 197 -24.16 1.88 -27.02
N PHE A 198 -23.12 2.31 -26.29
CA PHE A 198 -22.14 3.28 -26.80
C PHE A 198 -21.14 2.65 -27.76
N ILE A 199 -20.94 1.34 -27.69
CA ILE A 199 -20.12 0.53 -28.57
C ILE A 199 -21.00 -0.61 -29.10
N ASN A 200 -21.22 -0.63 -30.42
CA ASN A 200 -22.17 -1.55 -31.05
C ASN A 200 -21.51 -2.57 -32.00
N ASN A 201 -20.24 -2.44 -32.26
CA ASN A 201 -19.47 -3.33 -33.11
C ASN A 201 -17.99 -3.36 -32.74
N GLN A 202 -17.24 -4.34 -33.28
CA GLN A 202 -15.82 -4.53 -33.03
C GLN A 202 -14.97 -3.33 -33.49
N ALA A 203 -15.33 -2.64 -34.55
CA ALA A 203 -14.57 -1.49 -35.05
C ALA A 203 -14.63 -0.32 -34.08
N GLU A 204 -15.79 -0.01 -33.53
CA GLU A 204 -15.98 1.02 -32.49
C GLU A 204 -15.21 0.69 -31.21
N LEU A 205 -15.19 -0.61 -30.81
CA LEU A 205 -14.42 -1.08 -29.68
C LEU A 205 -12.92 -0.81 -29.86
N ILE A 206 -12.38 -1.16 -31.05
CA ILE A 206 -10.96 -0.93 -31.37
C ILE A 206 -10.64 0.57 -31.45
N ILE A 207 -11.53 1.39 -31.99
CA ILE A 207 -11.36 2.85 -32.02
C ILE A 207 -11.28 3.40 -30.59
N SER A 208 -12.14 2.96 -29.70
CA SER A 208 -12.15 3.36 -28.29
C SER A 208 -10.84 2.97 -27.59
N LEU A 209 -10.34 1.76 -27.81
CA LEU A 209 -9.06 1.29 -27.29
C LEU A 209 -7.87 2.08 -27.85
N ARG A 210 -7.87 2.42 -29.14
CA ARG A 210 -6.83 3.29 -29.74
C ARG A 210 -6.84 4.68 -29.13
N LYS A 211 -8.01 5.23 -28.88
CA LYS A 211 -8.11 6.52 -28.19
C LYS A 211 -7.51 6.46 -26.80
N MET A 212 -7.81 5.45 -25.98
CA MET A 212 -7.23 5.25 -24.66
C MET A 212 -5.69 5.13 -24.73
N TYR A 213 -5.16 4.41 -25.71
CA TYR A 213 -3.71 4.30 -25.94
C TYR A 213 -3.09 5.66 -26.26
N ASN A 214 -3.67 6.40 -27.21
CA ASN A 214 -3.18 7.71 -27.62
C ASN A 214 -3.23 8.72 -26.46
N ASP A 215 -4.32 8.74 -25.70
CA ASP A 215 -4.47 9.61 -24.52
C ASP A 215 -3.42 9.34 -23.45
N LYS A 216 -2.93 8.09 -23.35
CA LYS A 216 -1.90 7.70 -22.39
C LYS A 216 -0.48 8.02 -22.87
N TYR A 217 -0.16 7.75 -24.13
CA TYR A 217 1.21 7.78 -24.64
C TYR A 217 1.51 8.91 -25.63
N GLN A 218 0.50 9.58 -26.18
CA GLN A 218 0.66 10.68 -27.14
C GLN A 218 0.19 12.01 -26.55
N LYS A 219 0.46 12.25 -25.27
CA LYS A 219 0.30 13.59 -24.69
C LYS A 219 1.33 14.51 -25.34
N PHE A 220 0.83 15.35 -26.27
CA PHE A 220 1.53 16.50 -26.79
C PHE A 220 1.67 17.58 -25.71
#